data_30e182aa520bd73ef90a7acbbed1deaa
#
_entry.id   30e182aa520bd73ef90a7acbbed1deaa
#
_cell.length_a   1.000
_cell.length_b   1.000
_cell.length_c   1.000
_cell.angle_alpha   90.00
_cell.angle_beta   90.00
_cell.angle_gamma   90.00
#
_symmetry.space_group_name_H-M   'P 1'
#
loop_
_entity.id
_entity.type
_entity.pdbx_description
1 polymer ?
#
loop_
_entity_poly.entity_id
_entity_poly.type
_entity_poly.pdbx_seq_one_letter_code
_entity_poly.pdbx_strand_id
1 'polypeptide(L)'
;MKVLRFSDLCDEGRARGRRVFIRADLNVPQDDAGHITEDTRIRASVPCIQMALAGGAAVMVTSHLGRPTEGELKPEDSLAPVAKRLSELLGRPVPLKQDWVDGVDVQPGEVVLLENCRVNKGEKKNDPALAKKMAALCDIYVNDAFGTAHRAEATTYGLAQYAPIACAGPLLAAEIDAITKALAQPRRPLVAIVAGSKVSTKLTILQSLAKKVDQLIVGGGIANTFMLAAGLPIGKSLAEADLVGEARSVMLAMKARNAEVPIPTDVVVAKTFAADAPATVKAASDVQPDEMILDIGPQTAQKLAQQLKSAGTIVWNGPVGVFEFDAFAHGTETIARAIAASDAFSIAGGGDTLAAIAKYGIEKDVGYISTGGGAFLEVLEGKTLPALEILEKRAAG
;
A
#
# COMPACT_ATOMS: atom_id res chain seq x y z
N MET A 1 0.15 12.45 -13.19
CA MET A 1 -0.99 11.57 -13.58
C MET A 1 -2.27 12.39 -13.50
N LYS A 2 -2.99 12.51 -14.62
CA LYS A 2 -4.21 13.30 -14.70
C LYS A 2 -5.41 12.36 -14.82
N VAL A 3 -6.30 12.40 -13.83
CA VAL A 3 -7.53 11.61 -13.78
C VAL A 3 -8.70 12.54 -13.44
N LEU A 4 -9.91 12.17 -13.86
CA LEU A 4 -11.12 12.80 -13.37
C LEU A 4 -11.31 12.46 -11.89
N ARG A 5 -11.74 13.43 -11.09
CA ARG A 5 -12.00 13.25 -9.67
C ARG A 5 -13.48 13.29 -9.39
N PHE A 6 -13.95 12.32 -8.62
CA PHE A 6 -15.37 12.29 -8.25
C PHE A 6 -15.81 13.51 -7.45
N SER A 7 -14.92 14.04 -6.59
CA SER A 7 -15.19 15.28 -5.85
C SER A 7 -15.54 16.45 -6.78
N ASP A 8 -14.79 16.61 -7.87
CA ASP A 8 -15.04 17.69 -8.83
C ASP A 8 -16.38 17.50 -9.54
N LEU A 9 -16.72 16.27 -9.92
CA LEU A 9 -18.03 15.97 -10.52
C LEU A 9 -19.19 16.27 -9.58
N CYS A 10 -19.02 16.00 -8.29
CA CYS A 10 -20.03 16.33 -7.27
C CYS A 10 -20.16 17.84 -7.09
N ASP A 11 -19.05 18.57 -7.01
CA ASP A 11 -19.04 20.04 -6.88
C ASP A 11 -19.68 20.73 -8.09
N GLU A 12 -19.53 20.16 -9.27
CA GLU A 12 -20.16 20.62 -10.51
C GLU A 12 -21.64 20.21 -10.63
N GLY A 13 -22.18 19.48 -9.65
CA GLY A 13 -23.57 18.99 -9.66
C GLY A 13 -23.83 17.84 -10.65
N ARG A 14 -22.80 17.24 -11.21
CA ARG A 14 -22.91 16.20 -12.25
C ARG A 14 -23.32 14.82 -11.72
N ALA A 15 -23.26 14.62 -10.40
CA ALA A 15 -23.70 13.38 -9.77
C ALA A 15 -25.22 13.33 -9.49
N ARG A 16 -25.88 14.49 -9.51
CA ARG A 16 -27.30 14.58 -9.14
C ARG A 16 -28.19 13.77 -10.08
N GLY A 17 -28.99 12.88 -9.49
CA GLY A 17 -29.89 12.00 -10.22
C GLY A 17 -29.19 10.91 -11.04
N ARG A 18 -27.88 10.80 -10.94
CA ARG A 18 -27.09 9.81 -11.69
C ARG A 18 -26.90 8.52 -10.91
N ARG A 19 -26.76 7.43 -11.65
CA ARG A 19 -26.41 6.12 -11.10
C ARG A 19 -24.88 6.08 -10.95
N VAL A 20 -24.41 6.01 -9.73
CA VAL A 20 -22.97 5.99 -9.41
C VAL A 20 -22.57 4.61 -8.91
N PHE A 21 -21.60 4.02 -9.58
CA PHE A 21 -21.05 2.72 -9.23
C PHE A 21 -19.67 2.93 -8.58
N ILE A 22 -19.55 2.64 -7.29
CA ILE A 22 -18.31 2.77 -6.53
C ILE A 22 -17.67 1.41 -6.36
N ARG A 23 -16.46 1.25 -6.88
CA ARG A 23 -15.59 0.10 -6.59
C ARG A 23 -14.74 0.42 -5.38
N ALA A 24 -15.16 -0.07 -4.23
CA ALA A 24 -14.47 0.11 -2.95
C ALA A 24 -13.56 -1.10 -2.63
N ASP A 25 -12.74 -0.96 -1.61
CA ASP A 25 -12.01 -2.07 -0.98
C ASP A 25 -12.61 -2.33 0.40
N LEU A 26 -13.48 -3.32 0.47
CA LEU A 26 -14.19 -3.76 1.69
C LEU A 26 -13.73 -5.17 2.10
N ASN A 27 -12.56 -5.60 1.62
CA ASN A 27 -11.99 -6.90 1.94
C ASN A 27 -11.39 -6.87 3.35
N VAL A 28 -12.25 -7.05 4.34
CA VAL A 28 -11.90 -6.99 5.75
C VAL A 28 -11.68 -8.39 6.32
N PRO A 29 -10.83 -8.53 7.36
CA PRO A 29 -10.65 -9.80 8.04
C PRO A 29 -11.89 -10.16 8.87
N GLN A 30 -12.19 -11.45 8.90
CA GLN A 30 -13.28 -12.03 9.68
C GLN A 30 -12.76 -13.18 10.52
N ASP A 31 -13.41 -13.43 11.66
CA ASP A 31 -13.17 -14.63 12.45
C ASP A 31 -13.88 -15.86 11.83
N ASP A 32 -13.72 -17.03 12.44
CA ASP A 32 -14.31 -18.27 11.93
C ASP A 32 -15.85 -18.27 11.98
N ALA A 33 -16.46 -17.39 12.79
CA ALA A 33 -17.90 -17.19 12.87
C ALA A 33 -18.41 -16.12 11.87
N GLY A 34 -17.54 -15.52 11.07
CA GLY A 34 -17.90 -14.51 10.09
C GLY A 34 -18.03 -13.10 10.66
N HIS A 35 -17.58 -12.85 11.90
CA HIS A 35 -17.57 -11.51 12.46
C HIS A 35 -16.38 -10.72 11.97
N ILE A 36 -16.62 -9.46 11.61
CA ILE A 36 -15.54 -8.54 11.20
C ILE A 36 -14.66 -8.24 12.41
N THR A 37 -13.36 -8.54 12.30
CA THR A 37 -12.39 -8.34 13.38
C THR A 37 -11.69 -6.97 13.29
N GLU A 38 -11.72 -6.34 12.11
CA GLU A 38 -11.10 -5.04 11.88
C GLU A 38 -11.83 -4.35 10.71
N ASP A 39 -12.28 -3.10 10.89
CA ASP A 39 -13.18 -2.42 9.96
C ASP A 39 -12.58 -1.16 9.30
N THR A 40 -11.27 -0.96 9.38
CA THR A 40 -10.61 0.25 8.85
C THR A 40 -10.92 0.50 7.37
N ARG A 41 -10.93 -0.55 6.55
CA ARG A 41 -11.25 -0.40 5.12
C ARG A 41 -12.69 0.03 4.88
N ILE A 42 -13.61 -0.46 5.69
CA ILE A 42 -15.02 -0.06 5.60
C ILE A 42 -15.15 1.42 5.96
N ARG A 43 -14.52 1.85 7.07
CA ARG A 43 -14.51 3.25 7.49
C ARG A 43 -13.88 4.16 6.44
N ALA A 44 -12.80 3.73 5.82
CA ALA A 44 -12.12 4.48 4.76
C ALA A 44 -12.97 4.65 3.49
N SER A 45 -13.94 3.77 3.26
CA SER A 45 -14.85 3.82 2.11
C SER A 45 -16.06 4.72 2.34
N VAL A 46 -16.38 5.07 3.58
CA VAL A 46 -17.55 5.88 3.94
C VAL A 46 -17.53 7.28 3.31
N PRO A 47 -16.41 8.03 3.29
CA PRO A 47 -16.39 9.37 2.71
C PRO A 47 -16.83 9.42 1.24
N CYS A 48 -16.43 8.45 0.41
CA CYS A 48 -16.86 8.40 -0.99
C CYS A 48 -18.36 8.16 -1.12
N ILE A 49 -18.91 7.26 -0.31
CA ILE A 49 -20.35 6.97 -0.30
C ILE A 49 -21.14 8.20 0.15
N GLN A 50 -20.70 8.85 1.21
CA GLN A 50 -21.35 10.09 1.71
C GLN A 50 -21.29 11.22 0.68
N MET A 51 -20.18 11.37 -0.02
CA MET A 51 -20.00 12.32 -1.10
C MET A 51 -21.02 12.08 -2.23
N ALA A 52 -21.20 10.84 -2.64
CA ALA A 52 -22.18 10.46 -3.66
C ALA A 52 -23.61 10.73 -3.22
N LEU A 53 -23.97 10.38 -1.99
CA LEU A 53 -25.30 10.62 -1.42
C LEU A 53 -25.57 12.12 -1.29
N ALA A 54 -24.64 12.91 -0.79
CA ALA A 54 -24.75 14.36 -0.70
C ALA A 54 -24.88 15.02 -2.07
N GLY A 55 -24.27 14.42 -3.10
CA GLY A 55 -24.41 14.84 -4.50
C GLY A 55 -25.75 14.48 -5.15
N GLY A 56 -26.63 13.78 -4.44
CA GLY A 56 -27.95 13.39 -4.95
C GLY A 56 -27.95 12.19 -5.90
N ALA A 57 -26.94 11.35 -5.83
CA ALA A 57 -26.81 10.17 -6.68
C ALA A 57 -27.61 8.96 -6.18
N ALA A 58 -27.91 8.04 -7.09
CA ALA A 58 -28.30 6.66 -6.79
C ALA A 58 -27.02 5.84 -6.67
N VAL A 59 -26.72 5.29 -5.50
CA VAL A 59 -25.40 4.77 -5.17
C VAL A 59 -25.36 3.26 -5.09
N MET A 60 -24.49 2.66 -5.90
CA MET A 60 -24.18 1.23 -5.87
C MET A 60 -22.72 1.08 -5.45
N VAL A 61 -22.46 0.22 -4.46
CA VAL A 61 -21.10 -0.06 -3.98
C VAL A 61 -20.81 -1.55 -4.12
N THR A 62 -19.64 -1.91 -4.58
CA THR A 62 -19.18 -3.31 -4.55
C THR A 62 -17.72 -3.41 -4.13
N SER A 63 -17.34 -4.61 -3.75
CA SER A 63 -15.98 -5.00 -3.43
C SER A 63 -15.83 -6.50 -3.63
N HIS A 64 -14.59 -6.95 -3.67
CA HIS A 64 -14.30 -8.35 -3.41
C HIS A 64 -14.20 -8.59 -1.90
N LEU A 65 -14.38 -9.83 -1.49
CA LEU A 65 -14.13 -10.34 -0.15
C LEU A 65 -13.52 -11.73 -0.30
N GLY A 66 -12.33 -11.93 0.28
CA GLY A 66 -11.65 -13.21 0.22
C GLY A 66 -11.28 -13.67 -1.20
N ARG A 67 -11.27 -14.97 -1.38
CA ARG A 67 -10.93 -15.64 -2.64
C ARG A 67 -11.99 -16.67 -3.02
N PRO A 68 -13.20 -16.24 -3.35
CA PRO A 68 -14.28 -17.17 -3.71
C PRO A 68 -13.99 -17.88 -5.02
N THR A 69 -14.66 -19.00 -5.22
CA THR A 69 -14.74 -19.65 -6.53
C THR A 69 -15.73 -18.89 -7.39
N GLU A 70 -15.35 -18.50 -8.60
CA GLU A 70 -16.24 -17.79 -9.52
C GLU A 70 -17.47 -18.65 -9.85
N GLY A 71 -18.64 -18.04 -9.79
CA GLY A 71 -19.90 -18.68 -10.03
C GLY A 71 -20.53 -19.37 -8.80
N GLU A 72 -19.87 -19.32 -7.65
CA GLU A 72 -20.33 -19.96 -6.41
C GLU A 72 -20.24 -18.99 -5.24
N LEU A 73 -21.37 -18.62 -4.67
CA LEU A 73 -21.44 -17.79 -3.47
C LEU A 73 -21.61 -18.68 -2.24
N LYS A 74 -20.56 -18.75 -1.42
CA LYS A 74 -20.62 -19.42 -0.11
C LYS A 74 -20.92 -18.38 0.99
N PRO A 75 -21.47 -18.81 2.14
CA PRO A 75 -21.76 -17.88 3.23
C PRO A 75 -20.58 -17.02 3.67
N GLU A 76 -19.38 -17.61 3.72
CA GLU A 76 -18.14 -16.91 4.09
C GLU A 76 -17.68 -15.87 3.06
N ASP A 77 -18.18 -15.95 1.83
CA ASP A 77 -17.83 -15.02 0.75
C ASP A 77 -18.80 -13.84 0.67
N SER A 78 -19.88 -13.85 1.44
CA SER A 78 -20.91 -12.82 1.38
C SER A 78 -20.49 -11.52 2.04
N LEU A 79 -20.84 -10.40 1.41
CA LEU A 79 -20.69 -9.06 1.97
C LEU A 79 -21.78 -8.69 2.98
N ALA A 80 -22.64 -9.62 3.40
CA ALA A 80 -23.71 -9.34 4.36
C ALA A 80 -23.22 -8.70 5.67
N PRO A 81 -22.12 -9.15 6.31
CA PRO A 81 -21.55 -8.47 7.48
C PRO A 81 -21.08 -7.04 7.18
N VAL A 82 -20.56 -6.81 5.98
CA VAL A 82 -20.11 -5.48 5.52
C VAL A 82 -21.31 -4.57 5.32
N ALA A 83 -22.41 -5.06 4.74
CA ALA A 83 -23.64 -4.29 4.57
C ALA A 83 -24.20 -3.82 5.92
N LYS A 84 -24.19 -4.71 6.92
CA LYS A 84 -24.60 -4.37 8.28
C LYS A 84 -23.73 -3.26 8.86
N ARG A 85 -22.41 -3.40 8.73
CA ARG A 85 -21.45 -2.40 9.26
C ARG A 85 -21.56 -1.05 8.56
N LEU A 86 -21.72 -1.05 7.24
CA LEU A 86 -21.98 0.18 6.49
C LEU A 86 -23.27 0.87 6.93
N SER A 87 -24.34 0.10 7.16
CA SER A 87 -25.61 0.65 7.66
C SER A 87 -25.43 1.36 9.00
N GLU A 88 -24.66 0.77 9.91
CA GLU A 88 -24.33 1.39 11.21
C GLU A 88 -23.54 2.68 11.04
N LEU A 89 -22.50 2.67 10.20
CA LEU A 89 -21.62 3.83 9.99
C LEU A 89 -22.30 4.97 9.26
N LEU A 90 -23.20 4.65 8.32
CA LEU A 90 -23.93 5.66 7.54
C LEU A 90 -25.23 6.12 8.24
N GLY A 91 -25.67 5.40 9.29
CA GLY A 91 -26.92 5.70 9.98
C GLY A 91 -28.15 5.55 9.11
N ARG A 92 -28.12 4.65 8.13
CA ARG A 92 -29.19 4.41 7.18
C ARG A 92 -29.14 2.99 6.61
N PRO A 93 -30.24 2.47 6.06
CA PRO A 93 -30.22 1.13 5.45
C PRO A 93 -29.25 1.07 4.26
N VAL A 94 -28.48 -0.03 4.20
CA VAL A 94 -27.66 -0.41 3.05
C VAL A 94 -28.04 -1.83 2.66
N PRO A 95 -29.06 -2.02 1.83
CA PRO A 95 -29.49 -3.36 1.39
C PRO A 95 -28.39 -4.03 0.57
N LEU A 96 -28.21 -5.35 0.80
CA LEU A 96 -27.34 -6.19 -0.01
C LEU A 96 -28.13 -6.72 -1.21
N LYS A 97 -27.62 -6.53 -2.42
CA LYS A 97 -28.23 -7.01 -3.66
C LYS A 97 -27.42 -8.17 -4.24
N GLN A 98 -28.05 -9.33 -4.36
CA GLN A 98 -27.50 -10.48 -5.08
C GLN A 98 -27.89 -10.42 -6.56
N ASP A 99 -27.23 -11.22 -7.40
CA ASP A 99 -27.54 -11.36 -8.85
C ASP A 99 -27.69 -10.01 -9.57
N TRP A 100 -26.85 -9.06 -9.24
CA TRP A 100 -26.99 -7.65 -9.61
C TRP A 100 -26.49 -7.30 -11.02
N VAL A 101 -25.74 -8.19 -11.68
CA VAL A 101 -25.05 -7.87 -12.95
C VAL A 101 -26.04 -7.50 -14.06
N ASP A 102 -27.22 -8.10 -14.06
CA ASP A 102 -28.26 -7.87 -15.09
C ASP A 102 -29.23 -6.74 -14.73
N GLY A 103 -29.10 -6.12 -13.59
CA GLY A 103 -29.94 -4.99 -13.19
C GLY A 103 -29.91 -4.71 -11.69
N VAL A 104 -29.98 -3.43 -11.32
CA VAL A 104 -30.06 -2.97 -9.93
C VAL A 104 -31.13 -1.91 -9.80
N ASP A 105 -32.04 -2.09 -8.84
CA ASP A 105 -33.01 -1.06 -8.47
C ASP A 105 -32.46 -0.23 -7.31
N VAL A 106 -32.13 1.02 -7.59
CA VAL A 106 -31.67 2.00 -6.62
C VAL A 106 -32.08 3.40 -7.09
N GLN A 107 -32.64 4.19 -6.19
CA GLN A 107 -33.12 5.53 -6.50
C GLN A 107 -32.14 6.61 -6.02
N PRO A 108 -32.17 7.82 -6.60
CA PRO A 108 -31.39 8.94 -6.09
C PRO A 108 -31.60 9.14 -4.57
N GLY A 109 -30.51 9.25 -3.83
CA GLY A 109 -30.53 9.36 -2.38
C GLY A 109 -30.47 8.02 -1.64
N GLU A 110 -30.53 6.90 -2.36
CA GLU A 110 -30.38 5.57 -1.80
C GLU A 110 -28.97 5.02 -2.04
N VAL A 111 -28.55 4.08 -1.19
CA VAL A 111 -27.31 3.31 -1.36
C VAL A 111 -27.58 1.82 -1.18
N VAL A 112 -27.04 1.03 -2.08
CA VAL A 112 -27.10 -0.45 -2.02
C VAL A 112 -25.70 -1.03 -2.10
N LEU A 113 -25.44 -2.14 -1.42
CA LEU A 113 -24.23 -2.92 -1.56
C LEU A 113 -24.48 -4.08 -2.50
N LEU A 114 -23.68 -4.19 -3.55
CA LEU A 114 -23.75 -5.26 -4.51
C LEU A 114 -22.85 -6.41 -4.03
N GLU A 115 -23.38 -7.61 -4.01
CA GLU A 115 -22.71 -8.81 -3.51
C GLU A 115 -21.35 -9.03 -4.18
N ASN A 116 -20.43 -9.63 -3.44
CA ASN A 116 -19.03 -9.91 -3.77
C ASN A 116 -18.78 -10.03 -5.29
N CYS A 117 -18.07 -9.05 -5.84
CA CYS A 117 -17.84 -8.97 -7.28
C CYS A 117 -17.02 -10.16 -7.82
N ARG A 118 -16.19 -10.79 -7.00
CA ARG A 118 -15.37 -11.95 -7.41
C ARG A 118 -16.16 -13.24 -7.56
N VAL A 119 -17.39 -13.27 -7.16
CA VAL A 119 -18.27 -14.41 -7.43
C VAL A 119 -18.73 -14.43 -8.90
N ASN A 120 -18.70 -13.30 -9.58
CA ASN A 120 -19.11 -13.22 -10.99
C ASN A 120 -18.06 -13.86 -11.91
N LYS A 121 -18.51 -14.79 -12.77
CA LYS A 121 -17.65 -15.39 -13.77
C LYS A 121 -17.12 -14.33 -14.73
N GLY A 122 -15.81 -14.31 -14.91
CA GLY A 122 -15.12 -13.34 -15.76
C GLY A 122 -14.55 -12.12 -15.03
N GLU A 123 -14.83 -11.95 -13.72
CA GLU A 123 -14.30 -10.81 -12.95
C GLU A 123 -12.76 -10.76 -12.99
N LYS A 124 -12.10 -11.84 -12.57
CA LYS A 124 -10.63 -11.91 -12.53
C LYS A 124 -9.97 -11.78 -13.90
N LYS A 125 -10.63 -12.27 -14.93
CA LYS A 125 -10.12 -12.25 -16.31
C LYS A 125 -10.41 -10.94 -17.03
N ASN A 126 -11.06 -9.99 -16.37
CA ASN A 126 -11.50 -8.75 -17.00
C ASN A 126 -12.31 -9.03 -18.28
N ASP A 127 -13.30 -9.94 -18.18
CA ASP A 127 -14.12 -10.33 -19.31
C ASP A 127 -14.89 -9.13 -19.91
N PRO A 128 -14.75 -8.83 -21.20
CA PRO A 128 -15.39 -7.66 -21.79
C PRO A 128 -16.91 -7.70 -21.74
N ALA A 129 -17.53 -8.87 -21.88
CA ALA A 129 -18.98 -9.00 -21.84
C ALA A 129 -19.53 -8.69 -20.44
N LEU A 130 -18.86 -9.19 -19.39
CA LEU A 130 -19.20 -8.86 -18.00
C LEU A 130 -19.01 -7.37 -17.71
N ALA A 131 -17.87 -6.81 -18.12
CA ALA A 131 -17.56 -5.39 -17.92
C ALA A 131 -18.59 -4.47 -18.57
N LYS A 132 -19.04 -4.79 -19.79
CA LYS A 132 -20.07 -4.04 -20.50
C LYS A 132 -21.43 -4.11 -19.81
N LYS A 133 -21.82 -5.27 -19.28
CA LYS A 133 -23.03 -5.41 -18.49
C LYS A 133 -22.99 -4.53 -17.23
N MET A 134 -21.87 -4.55 -16.51
CA MET A 134 -21.71 -3.70 -15.32
C MET A 134 -21.67 -2.21 -15.67
N ALA A 135 -21.04 -1.84 -16.77
CA ALA A 135 -21.02 -0.45 -17.23
C ALA A 135 -22.42 0.08 -17.58
N ALA A 136 -23.31 -0.79 -18.08
CA ALA A 136 -24.69 -0.43 -18.36
C ALA A 136 -25.51 -0.11 -17.10
N LEU A 137 -25.07 -0.52 -15.91
CA LEU A 137 -25.72 -0.24 -14.64
C LEU A 137 -25.52 1.20 -14.15
N CYS A 138 -24.55 1.92 -14.67
CA CYS A 138 -24.17 3.22 -14.13
C CYS A 138 -23.96 4.29 -15.19
N ASP A 139 -24.03 5.53 -14.74
CA ASP A 139 -23.67 6.72 -15.51
C ASP A 139 -22.26 7.18 -15.17
N ILE A 140 -21.84 6.98 -13.92
CA ILE A 140 -20.52 7.33 -13.40
C ILE A 140 -19.95 6.12 -12.67
N TYR A 141 -18.75 5.70 -13.09
CA TYR A 141 -17.93 4.73 -12.38
C TYR A 141 -16.89 5.47 -11.53
N VAL A 142 -16.78 5.05 -10.28
CA VAL A 142 -15.80 5.59 -9.32
C VAL A 142 -14.91 4.45 -8.81
N ASN A 143 -13.62 4.54 -9.04
CA ASN A 143 -12.65 3.66 -8.39
C ASN A 143 -12.15 4.32 -7.10
N ASP A 144 -12.40 3.69 -5.98
CA ASP A 144 -11.95 4.16 -4.65
C ASP A 144 -11.17 3.07 -3.92
N ALA A 145 -10.50 2.18 -4.67
CA ALA A 145 -9.86 0.97 -4.17
C ALA A 145 -8.40 0.88 -4.63
N PHE A 146 -7.51 1.65 -3.99
CA PHE A 146 -6.08 1.60 -4.34
C PHE A 146 -5.48 0.21 -4.09
N GLY A 147 -5.91 -0.51 -3.05
CA GLY A 147 -5.40 -1.85 -2.74
C GLY A 147 -5.53 -2.88 -3.87
N THR A 148 -6.42 -2.65 -4.82
CA THR A 148 -6.64 -3.51 -6.00
C THR A 148 -6.22 -2.86 -7.31
N ALA A 149 -5.61 -1.69 -7.27
CA ALA A 149 -5.26 -0.91 -8.46
C ALA A 149 -4.22 -1.60 -9.37
N HIS A 150 -3.45 -2.53 -8.83
CA HIS A 150 -2.46 -3.33 -9.55
C HIS A 150 -3.07 -4.50 -10.34
N ARG A 151 -4.38 -4.71 -10.25
CA ARG A 151 -5.08 -5.81 -10.93
C ARG A 151 -5.99 -5.29 -12.03
N ALA A 152 -5.88 -5.88 -13.22
CA ALA A 152 -6.79 -5.63 -14.33
C ALA A 152 -7.97 -6.61 -14.26
N GLU A 153 -8.98 -6.30 -13.45
CA GLU A 153 -10.19 -7.09 -13.29
C GLU A 153 -11.40 -6.34 -13.88
N ALA A 154 -12.54 -7.00 -14.02
CA ALA A 154 -13.70 -6.36 -14.64
C ALA A 154 -14.16 -5.11 -13.86
N THR A 155 -14.21 -5.17 -12.52
CA THR A 155 -14.64 -4.02 -11.71
C THR A 155 -13.56 -2.96 -11.49
N THR A 156 -12.30 -3.25 -11.76
CA THR A 156 -11.19 -2.30 -11.57
C THR A 156 -10.68 -1.70 -12.88
N TYR A 157 -10.86 -2.38 -13.99
CA TYR A 157 -10.38 -1.95 -15.32
C TYR A 157 -11.49 -1.89 -16.37
N GLY A 158 -12.13 -3.04 -16.67
CA GLY A 158 -13.08 -3.13 -17.78
C GLY A 158 -14.30 -2.24 -17.59
N LEU A 159 -14.85 -2.15 -16.39
CA LEU A 159 -15.96 -1.26 -16.09
C LEU A 159 -15.58 0.20 -16.34
N ALA A 160 -14.38 0.61 -15.91
CA ALA A 160 -13.85 1.94 -16.20
C ALA A 160 -13.70 2.20 -17.70
N GLN A 161 -13.35 1.16 -18.46
CA GLN A 161 -13.19 1.26 -19.92
C GLN A 161 -14.50 1.56 -20.63
N TYR A 162 -15.61 0.97 -20.18
CA TYR A 162 -16.89 1.03 -20.89
C TYR A 162 -17.93 1.95 -20.25
N ALA A 163 -17.75 2.40 -19.01
CA ALA A 163 -18.67 3.34 -18.35
C ALA A 163 -18.71 4.68 -19.08
N PRO A 164 -19.83 5.40 -19.07
CA PRO A 164 -19.90 6.74 -19.69
C PRO A 164 -18.88 7.71 -19.11
N ILE A 165 -18.73 7.74 -17.78
CA ILE A 165 -17.74 8.55 -17.06
C ILE A 165 -17.00 7.61 -16.11
N ALA A 166 -15.66 7.73 -16.05
CA ALA A 166 -14.81 6.99 -15.13
C ALA A 166 -13.90 7.94 -14.37
N CYS A 167 -13.90 7.87 -13.05
CA CYS A 167 -13.17 8.78 -12.19
C CYS A 167 -12.58 8.10 -10.96
N ALA A 168 -11.69 8.81 -10.27
CA ALA A 168 -11.13 8.40 -9.00
C ALA A 168 -11.97 8.95 -7.84
N GLY A 169 -12.26 8.09 -6.87
CA GLY A 169 -12.83 8.50 -5.59
C GLY A 169 -11.79 9.20 -4.72
N PRO A 170 -12.21 9.78 -3.58
CA PRO A 170 -11.32 10.57 -2.74
C PRO A 170 -10.14 9.78 -2.17
N LEU A 171 -10.32 8.50 -1.82
CA LEU A 171 -9.25 7.64 -1.31
C LEU A 171 -8.20 7.38 -2.39
N LEU A 172 -8.63 7.01 -3.60
CA LEU A 172 -7.73 6.77 -4.72
C LEU A 172 -7.03 8.06 -5.16
N ALA A 173 -7.73 9.18 -5.20
CA ALA A 173 -7.16 10.49 -5.53
C ALA A 173 -6.06 10.90 -4.54
N ALA A 174 -6.26 10.66 -3.24
CA ALA A 174 -5.26 10.93 -2.22
C ALA A 174 -3.99 10.08 -2.40
N GLU A 175 -4.16 8.80 -2.75
CA GLU A 175 -3.03 7.90 -3.07
C GLU A 175 -2.26 8.42 -4.29
N ILE A 176 -2.95 8.79 -5.36
CA ILE A 176 -2.33 9.35 -6.57
C ILE A 176 -1.53 10.61 -6.24
N ASP A 177 -2.11 11.52 -5.46
CA ASP A 177 -1.45 12.77 -5.06
C ASP A 177 -0.19 12.51 -4.23
N ALA A 178 -0.28 11.59 -3.26
CA ALA A 178 0.85 11.24 -2.40
C ALA A 178 1.99 10.60 -3.20
N ILE A 179 1.67 9.66 -4.08
CA ILE A 179 2.65 8.99 -4.95
C ILE A 179 3.31 10.00 -5.90
N THR A 180 2.54 10.87 -6.52
CA THR A 180 3.05 11.91 -7.42
C THR A 180 4.00 12.84 -6.68
N LYS A 181 3.61 13.30 -5.50
CA LYS A 181 4.43 14.18 -4.66
C LYS A 181 5.74 13.51 -4.22
N ALA A 182 5.69 12.21 -3.90
CA ALA A 182 6.85 11.48 -3.41
C ALA A 182 7.82 11.05 -4.52
N LEU A 183 7.34 10.64 -5.69
CA LEU A 183 8.14 9.97 -6.71
C LEU A 183 8.28 10.71 -8.04
N ALA A 184 7.23 11.41 -8.49
CA ALA A 184 7.27 12.13 -9.77
C ALA A 184 7.84 13.55 -9.61
N GLN A 185 7.54 14.21 -8.50
CA GLN A 185 7.99 15.58 -8.22
C GLN A 185 8.51 15.70 -6.78
N PRO A 186 9.51 14.90 -6.39
CA PRO A 186 9.98 14.91 -5.02
C PRO A 186 10.74 16.19 -4.69
N ARG A 187 10.53 16.71 -3.48
CA ARG A 187 11.44 17.66 -2.89
C ARG A 187 12.70 16.89 -2.43
N ARG A 188 13.85 17.31 -2.90
CA ARG A 188 15.11 16.64 -2.59
C ARG A 188 15.77 17.19 -1.31
N PRO A 189 16.59 16.40 -0.61
CA PRO A 189 16.97 15.00 -0.93
C PRO A 189 15.80 14.03 -0.82
N LEU A 190 15.70 13.10 -1.79
CA LEU A 190 14.76 11.99 -1.75
C LEU A 190 15.44 10.78 -1.11
N VAL A 191 14.94 10.36 0.04
CA VAL A 191 15.46 9.23 0.81
C VAL A 191 14.44 8.10 0.78
N ALA A 192 14.87 6.91 0.38
CA ALA A 192 14.04 5.72 0.48
C ALA A 192 14.60 4.75 1.51
N ILE A 193 13.70 4.10 2.25
CA ILE A 193 14.01 3.00 3.16
C ILE A 193 13.35 1.75 2.60
N VAL A 194 14.15 0.76 2.24
CA VAL A 194 13.69 -0.55 1.75
C VAL A 194 14.29 -1.62 2.65
N ALA A 195 13.47 -2.25 3.44
CA ALA A 195 13.89 -3.26 4.37
C ALA A 195 13.04 -4.53 4.24
N GLY A 196 13.61 -5.65 4.61
CA GLY A 196 12.96 -6.94 4.52
C GLY A 196 13.96 -8.08 4.66
N SER A 197 13.47 -9.31 4.58
CA SER A 197 14.29 -10.50 4.80
C SER A 197 15.17 -10.87 3.60
N LYS A 198 14.70 -10.58 2.38
CA LYS A 198 15.34 -11.07 1.14
C LYS A 198 15.45 -10.02 0.06
N VAL A 199 16.64 -9.88 -0.53
CA VAL A 199 16.87 -9.07 -1.75
C VAL A 199 16.01 -9.57 -2.92
N SER A 200 15.90 -10.89 -3.10
CA SER A 200 15.15 -11.48 -4.21
C SER A 200 13.70 -11.03 -4.27
N THR A 201 13.06 -10.79 -3.14
CA THR A 201 11.66 -10.34 -3.09
C THR A 201 11.50 -8.83 -3.38
N LYS A 202 12.56 -8.04 -3.25
CA LYS A 202 12.53 -6.57 -3.41
C LYS A 202 13.56 -6.06 -4.41
N LEU A 203 14.18 -6.93 -5.19
CA LEU A 203 15.24 -6.55 -6.14
C LEU A 203 14.76 -5.50 -7.13
N THR A 204 13.57 -5.66 -7.71
CA THR A 204 13.00 -4.72 -8.68
C THR A 204 12.75 -3.36 -8.03
N ILE A 205 12.29 -3.33 -6.78
CA ILE A 205 12.12 -2.09 -6.01
C ILE A 205 13.47 -1.40 -5.81
N LEU A 206 14.49 -2.14 -5.35
CA LEU A 206 15.84 -1.61 -5.14
C LEU A 206 16.42 -1.03 -6.42
N GLN A 207 16.31 -1.75 -7.54
CA GLN A 207 16.80 -1.31 -8.84
C GLN A 207 16.04 -0.06 -9.35
N SER A 208 14.72 -0.02 -9.19
CA SER A 208 13.90 1.13 -9.60
C SER A 208 14.24 2.37 -8.79
N LEU A 209 14.29 2.25 -7.47
CA LEU A 209 14.60 3.37 -6.58
C LEU A 209 16.04 3.84 -6.71
N ALA A 210 17.00 2.95 -6.98
CA ALA A 210 18.40 3.30 -7.20
C ALA A 210 18.61 4.31 -8.34
N LYS A 211 17.67 4.41 -9.27
CA LYS A 211 17.69 5.37 -10.37
C LYS A 211 17.14 6.74 -10.01
N LYS A 212 16.46 6.88 -8.88
CA LYS A 212 15.67 8.07 -8.52
C LYS A 212 16.10 8.73 -7.22
N VAL A 213 16.49 7.94 -6.21
CA VAL A 213 16.72 8.44 -4.86
C VAL A 213 18.14 8.98 -4.66
N ASP A 214 18.29 9.92 -3.75
CA ASP A 214 19.59 10.47 -3.36
C ASP A 214 20.26 9.61 -2.29
N GLN A 215 19.46 8.89 -1.52
CA GLN A 215 19.92 7.95 -0.51
C GLN A 215 18.97 6.76 -0.41
N LEU A 216 19.54 5.56 -0.38
CA LEU A 216 18.79 4.30 -0.23
C LEU A 216 19.24 3.60 1.05
N ILE A 217 18.41 3.67 2.08
CA ILE A 217 18.62 2.97 3.33
C ILE A 217 18.06 1.56 3.20
N VAL A 218 18.88 0.56 3.47
CA VAL A 218 18.49 -0.85 3.46
C VAL A 218 18.45 -1.40 4.89
N GLY A 219 17.58 -2.37 5.16
CA GLY A 219 17.42 -2.94 6.48
C GLY A 219 17.10 -4.44 6.46
N GLY A 220 17.26 -5.09 7.61
CA GLY A 220 16.98 -6.51 7.77
C GLY A 220 17.94 -7.41 6.98
N GLY A 221 17.45 -8.54 6.47
CA GLY A 221 18.24 -9.45 5.65
C GLY A 221 18.77 -8.82 4.36
N ILE A 222 18.05 -7.85 3.83
CA ILE A 222 18.52 -7.03 2.69
C ILE A 222 19.81 -6.31 3.06
N ALA A 223 19.85 -5.61 4.20
CA ALA A 223 21.06 -4.93 4.68
C ALA A 223 22.20 -5.90 4.89
N ASN A 224 21.95 -7.10 5.42
CA ASN A 224 22.98 -8.12 5.62
C ASN A 224 23.60 -8.55 4.29
N THR A 225 22.81 -8.71 3.24
CA THR A 225 23.30 -9.01 1.89
C THR A 225 24.16 -7.86 1.34
N PHE A 226 23.74 -6.61 1.54
CA PHE A 226 24.53 -5.43 1.16
C PHE A 226 25.84 -5.32 1.96
N MET A 227 25.81 -5.63 3.26
CA MET A 227 27.01 -5.66 4.11
C MET A 227 28.00 -6.73 3.63
N LEU A 228 27.51 -7.92 3.29
CA LEU A 228 28.31 -8.98 2.70
C LEU A 228 28.93 -8.53 1.37
N ALA A 229 28.17 -7.86 0.52
CA ALA A 229 28.65 -7.27 -0.73
C ALA A 229 29.74 -6.22 -0.52
N ALA A 230 29.68 -5.50 0.60
CA ALA A 230 30.69 -4.50 1.00
C ALA A 230 31.93 -5.16 1.67
N GLY A 231 31.97 -6.47 1.81
CA GLY A 231 33.10 -7.18 2.41
C GLY A 231 33.08 -7.29 3.93
N LEU A 232 31.92 -7.01 4.57
CA LEU A 232 31.77 -7.10 6.02
C LEU A 232 31.38 -8.53 6.46
N PRO A 233 31.81 -8.97 7.64
CA PRO A 233 31.38 -10.26 8.20
C PRO A 233 29.93 -10.14 8.69
N ILE A 234 29.14 -11.13 8.39
CA ILE A 234 27.73 -11.16 8.83
C ILE A 234 27.40 -12.39 9.70
N GLY A 235 28.40 -13.23 10.00
CA GLY A 235 28.21 -14.44 10.79
C GLY A 235 27.16 -15.36 10.16
N LYS A 236 26.22 -15.82 10.97
CA LYS A 236 25.08 -16.62 10.51
C LYS A 236 23.81 -15.82 10.25
N SER A 237 23.93 -14.51 9.99
CA SER A 237 22.81 -13.64 9.68
C SER A 237 22.04 -14.09 8.45
N LEU A 238 20.74 -13.82 8.43
CA LEU A 238 19.90 -14.03 7.26
C LEU A 238 20.42 -13.17 6.10
N ALA A 239 20.80 -13.80 5.00
CA ALA A 239 21.31 -13.13 3.80
C ALA A 239 21.18 -14.06 2.58
N GLU A 240 21.27 -13.47 1.40
CA GLU A 240 21.28 -14.17 0.12
C GLU A 240 22.65 -13.99 -0.55
N ALA A 241 23.60 -14.87 -0.24
CA ALA A 241 24.98 -14.76 -0.73
C ALA A 241 25.09 -14.81 -2.26
N ASP A 242 24.18 -15.50 -2.93
CA ASP A 242 24.09 -15.57 -4.40
C ASP A 242 23.60 -14.26 -5.05
N LEU A 243 23.08 -13.31 -4.28
CA LEU A 243 22.63 -12.00 -4.75
C LEU A 243 23.58 -10.84 -4.38
N VAL A 244 24.77 -11.15 -3.92
CA VAL A 244 25.81 -10.14 -3.63
C VAL A 244 26.16 -9.32 -4.86
N GLY A 245 26.17 -9.92 -6.05
CA GLY A 245 26.40 -9.23 -7.32
C GLY A 245 25.36 -8.16 -7.62
N GLU A 246 24.10 -8.48 -7.39
CA GLU A 246 22.96 -7.54 -7.56
C GLU A 246 23.05 -6.38 -6.56
N ALA A 247 23.38 -6.68 -5.30
CA ALA A 247 23.59 -5.65 -4.28
C ALA A 247 24.73 -4.69 -4.66
N ARG A 248 25.84 -5.21 -5.16
CA ARG A 248 26.95 -4.37 -5.69
C ARG A 248 26.50 -3.51 -6.86
N SER A 249 25.71 -4.06 -7.77
CA SER A 249 25.20 -3.30 -8.93
C SER A 249 24.33 -2.13 -8.49
N VAL A 250 23.50 -2.32 -7.47
CA VAL A 250 22.69 -1.23 -6.89
C VAL A 250 23.58 -0.14 -6.28
N MET A 251 24.58 -0.53 -5.48
CA MET A 251 25.52 0.42 -4.87
C MET A 251 26.31 1.21 -5.91
N LEU A 252 26.77 0.55 -6.98
CA LEU A 252 27.48 1.20 -8.07
C LEU A 252 26.60 2.16 -8.87
N ALA A 253 25.36 1.78 -9.15
CA ALA A 253 24.40 2.63 -9.84
C ALA A 253 24.10 3.91 -9.04
N MET A 254 23.98 3.79 -7.72
CA MET A 254 23.79 4.92 -6.82
C MET A 254 25.03 5.84 -6.81
N LYS A 255 26.20 5.26 -6.65
CA LYS A 255 27.46 6.00 -6.63
C LYS A 255 27.70 6.78 -7.94
N ALA A 256 27.37 6.19 -9.09
CA ALA A 256 27.48 6.83 -10.38
C ALA A 256 26.63 8.10 -10.52
N ARG A 257 25.60 8.25 -9.68
CA ARG A 257 24.71 9.42 -9.62
C ARG A 257 25.04 10.37 -8.46
N ASN A 258 26.15 10.19 -7.78
CA ASN A 258 26.47 10.89 -6.52
C ASN A 258 25.44 10.66 -5.41
N ALA A 259 24.80 9.52 -5.43
CA ALA A 259 23.88 9.05 -4.41
C ALA A 259 24.54 7.94 -3.59
N GLU A 260 23.98 7.57 -2.44
CA GLU A 260 24.61 6.57 -1.58
C GLU A 260 23.63 5.53 -1.04
N VAL A 261 24.18 4.35 -0.76
CA VAL A 261 23.57 3.33 0.08
C VAL A 261 24.37 3.31 1.40
N PRO A 262 23.87 3.91 2.48
CA PRO A 262 24.57 3.89 3.76
C PRO A 262 24.68 2.46 4.28
N ILE A 263 25.91 2.03 4.58
CA ILE A 263 26.17 0.71 5.17
C ILE A 263 26.31 0.86 6.68
N PRO A 264 25.65 0.03 7.50
CA PRO A 264 25.78 0.10 8.95
C PRO A 264 27.24 0.03 9.41
N THR A 265 27.62 0.90 10.34
CA THR A 265 28.96 0.90 10.97
C THR A 265 28.96 0.15 12.29
N ASP A 266 27.82 0.03 12.93
CA ASP A 266 27.59 -0.79 14.10
C ASP A 266 26.26 -1.56 13.98
N VAL A 267 26.16 -2.62 14.71
CA VAL A 267 25.02 -3.56 14.66
C VAL A 267 24.69 -4.08 16.04
N VAL A 268 23.49 -4.62 16.20
CA VAL A 268 23.09 -5.38 17.39
C VAL A 268 22.97 -6.84 16.99
N VAL A 269 23.73 -7.69 17.67
CA VAL A 269 23.82 -9.13 17.36
C VAL A 269 23.29 -9.97 18.52
N ALA A 270 22.85 -11.18 18.17
CA ALA A 270 22.54 -12.24 19.11
C ALA A 270 22.99 -13.59 18.53
N LYS A 271 23.09 -14.61 19.40
CA LYS A 271 23.46 -15.96 18.97
C LYS A 271 22.24 -16.82 18.60
N THR A 272 21.06 -16.39 19.02
CA THR A 272 19.78 -17.05 18.75
C THR A 272 18.73 -16.02 18.33
N PHE A 273 17.78 -16.45 17.52
CA PHE A 273 16.62 -15.65 17.14
C PHE A 273 15.51 -15.86 18.17
N ALA A 274 15.53 -15.05 19.24
CA ALA A 274 14.56 -15.13 20.33
C ALA A 274 14.39 -13.76 20.99
N ALA A 275 13.19 -13.50 21.52
CA ALA A 275 12.88 -12.24 22.17
C ALA A 275 13.75 -11.96 23.41
N ASP A 276 14.18 -13.00 24.11
CA ASP A 276 15.01 -12.97 25.31
C ASP A 276 16.50 -13.24 25.04
N ALA A 277 16.90 -13.32 23.77
CA ALA A 277 18.30 -13.52 23.43
C ALA A 277 19.15 -12.33 23.90
N PRO A 278 20.31 -12.58 24.55
CA PRO A 278 21.22 -11.49 24.92
C PRO A 278 21.66 -10.69 23.69
N ALA A 279 21.41 -9.39 23.74
CA ALA A 279 21.77 -8.46 22.66
C ALA A 279 23.14 -7.82 22.93
N THR A 280 23.99 -7.79 21.92
CA THR A 280 25.32 -7.16 22.01
C THR A 280 25.47 -6.14 20.89
N VAL A 281 25.80 -4.91 21.26
CA VAL A 281 26.18 -3.86 20.31
C VAL A 281 27.65 -4.02 19.98
N LYS A 282 27.99 -4.03 18.69
CA LYS A 282 29.38 -4.11 18.24
C LYS A 282 29.60 -3.43 16.88
N ALA A 283 30.85 -3.18 16.56
CA ALA A 283 31.22 -2.70 15.22
C ALA A 283 30.79 -3.73 14.17
N ALA A 284 30.35 -3.25 13.03
CA ALA A 284 29.94 -4.12 11.93
C ALA A 284 31.08 -5.04 11.43
N SER A 285 32.33 -4.61 11.62
CA SER A 285 33.54 -5.40 11.29
C SER A 285 33.84 -6.54 12.26
N ASP A 286 33.18 -6.58 13.43
CA ASP A 286 33.51 -7.54 14.53
C ASP A 286 32.48 -8.65 14.72
N VAL A 287 31.56 -8.82 13.79
CA VAL A 287 30.55 -9.86 13.86
C VAL A 287 31.21 -11.23 13.76
N GLN A 288 30.91 -12.11 14.73
CA GLN A 288 31.49 -13.45 14.82
C GLN A 288 30.69 -14.47 14.03
N PRO A 289 31.29 -15.63 13.65
CA PRO A 289 30.60 -16.66 12.86
C PRO A 289 29.33 -17.24 13.51
N ASP A 290 29.24 -17.24 14.83
CA ASP A 290 28.08 -17.75 15.59
C ASP A 290 27.05 -16.68 15.94
N GLU A 291 27.23 -15.46 15.44
CA GLU A 291 26.33 -14.34 15.68
C GLU A 291 25.45 -14.03 14.48
N MET A 292 24.25 -13.53 14.74
CA MET A 292 23.35 -13.00 13.74
C MET A 292 23.01 -11.55 14.03
N ILE A 293 22.97 -10.74 12.99
CA ILE A 293 22.59 -9.32 13.05
C ILE A 293 21.07 -9.24 13.11
N LEU A 294 20.52 -8.62 14.17
CA LEU A 294 19.08 -8.48 14.36
C LEU A 294 18.61 -7.02 14.38
N ASP A 295 19.53 -6.06 14.43
CA ASP A 295 19.22 -4.62 14.33
C ASP A 295 20.47 -3.85 13.89
N ILE A 296 20.27 -2.62 13.43
CA ILE A 296 21.36 -1.64 13.29
C ILE A 296 21.77 -1.16 14.67
N GLY A 297 23.02 -0.79 14.82
CA GLY A 297 23.53 -0.25 16.07
C GLY A 297 23.11 1.20 16.31
N PRO A 298 23.29 1.71 17.55
CA PRO A 298 22.84 3.05 17.92
C PRO A 298 23.56 4.17 17.15
N GLN A 299 24.83 4.01 16.81
CA GLN A 299 25.56 5.01 16.02
C GLN A 299 25.02 5.11 14.60
N THR A 300 24.79 3.96 13.95
CA THR A 300 24.15 3.91 12.64
C THR A 300 22.76 4.52 12.67
N ALA A 301 21.93 4.15 13.64
CA ALA A 301 20.59 4.69 13.80
C ALA A 301 20.59 6.21 13.95
N GLN A 302 21.49 6.76 14.77
CA GLN A 302 21.62 8.21 14.97
C GLN A 302 22.04 8.93 13.69
N LYS A 303 23.00 8.39 12.95
CA LYS A 303 23.44 8.96 11.68
C LYS A 303 22.30 8.97 10.65
N LEU A 304 21.58 7.87 10.51
CA LEU A 304 20.43 7.78 9.62
C LEU A 304 19.31 8.73 10.04
N ALA A 305 19.07 8.88 11.34
CA ALA A 305 18.08 9.82 11.87
C ALA A 305 18.41 11.28 11.48
N GLN A 306 19.68 11.68 11.53
CA GLN A 306 20.12 13.00 11.10
C GLN A 306 19.91 13.21 9.59
N GLN A 307 20.18 12.19 8.79
CA GLN A 307 19.97 12.24 7.34
C GLN A 307 18.47 12.36 7.01
N LEU A 308 17.62 11.67 7.74
CA LEU A 308 16.15 11.76 7.58
C LEU A 308 15.62 13.15 7.96
N LYS A 309 16.19 13.80 8.96
CA LYS A 309 15.81 15.16 9.34
C LYS A 309 16.07 16.18 8.25
N SER A 310 17.12 16.02 7.48
CA SER A 310 17.47 16.92 6.37
C SER A 310 16.88 16.49 5.02
N ALA A 311 16.13 15.42 4.97
CA ALA A 311 15.45 14.97 3.75
C ALA A 311 14.35 15.94 3.33
N GLY A 312 14.08 16.01 2.03
CA GLY A 312 12.92 16.71 1.48
C GLY A 312 11.72 15.79 1.33
N THR A 313 11.98 14.53 0.97
CA THR A 313 10.96 13.49 0.78
C THR A 313 11.50 12.16 1.30
N ILE A 314 10.63 11.39 1.98
CA ILE A 314 10.96 10.08 2.52
C ILE A 314 9.94 9.05 2.00
N VAL A 315 10.45 7.95 1.44
CA VAL A 315 9.66 6.76 1.08
C VAL A 315 10.05 5.64 2.03
N TRP A 316 9.10 5.17 2.84
CA TRP A 316 9.38 4.19 3.89
C TRP A 316 8.67 2.86 3.65
N ASN A 317 9.46 1.81 3.44
CA ASN A 317 8.99 0.44 3.28
C ASN A 317 9.87 -0.53 4.07
N GLY A 318 9.42 -0.91 5.24
CA GLY A 318 9.99 -1.95 6.08
C GLY A 318 10.80 -1.47 7.28
N PRO A 319 10.83 -2.28 8.36
CA PRO A 319 11.62 -2.04 9.55
C PRO A 319 13.09 -2.43 9.31
N VAL A 320 14.01 -1.76 10.01
CA VAL A 320 15.47 -1.99 9.85
C VAL A 320 16.05 -3.04 10.80
N GLY A 321 15.22 -3.63 11.64
CA GLY A 321 15.59 -4.69 12.57
C GLY A 321 14.38 -5.53 12.95
N VAL A 322 14.60 -6.50 13.85
CA VAL A 322 13.53 -7.37 14.38
C VAL A 322 12.80 -6.62 15.48
N PHE A 323 12.03 -5.60 15.08
CA PHE A 323 11.39 -4.64 15.99
C PHE A 323 10.30 -5.26 16.88
N GLU A 324 9.83 -6.44 16.53
CA GLU A 324 8.89 -7.22 17.35
C GLU A 324 9.50 -7.64 18.69
N PHE A 325 10.82 -7.74 18.74
CA PHE A 325 11.59 -8.00 19.96
C PHE A 325 12.17 -6.70 20.49
N ASP A 326 11.83 -6.32 21.70
CA ASP A 326 12.24 -5.03 22.28
C ASP A 326 13.75 -4.81 22.28
N ALA A 327 14.52 -5.87 22.49
CA ALA A 327 15.99 -5.81 22.46
C ALA A 327 16.57 -5.42 21.09
N PHE A 328 15.80 -5.60 20.00
CA PHE A 328 16.20 -5.36 18.63
C PHE A 328 15.30 -4.35 17.91
N ALA A 329 14.60 -3.53 18.68
CA ALA A 329 13.64 -2.54 18.19
C ALA A 329 14.21 -1.10 18.12
N HIS A 330 15.35 -0.84 18.74
CA HIS A 330 15.89 0.52 18.89
C HIS A 330 16.15 1.21 17.55
N GLY A 331 16.71 0.51 16.58
CA GLY A 331 16.98 1.06 15.25
C GLY A 331 15.71 1.49 14.53
N THR A 332 14.70 0.64 14.50
CA THR A 332 13.40 0.94 13.88
C THR A 332 12.70 2.09 14.60
N GLU A 333 12.71 2.10 15.92
CA GLU A 333 12.12 3.20 16.70
C GLU A 333 12.81 4.54 16.41
N THR A 334 14.14 4.56 16.41
CA THR A 334 14.91 5.76 16.12
C THR A 334 14.58 6.33 14.73
N ILE A 335 14.51 5.47 13.73
CA ILE A 335 14.14 5.85 12.36
C ILE A 335 12.70 6.35 12.30
N ALA A 336 11.76 5.63 12.91
CA ALA A 336 10.35 6.00 12.94
C ALA A 336 10.15 7.38 13.57
N ARG A 337 10.79 7.66 14.69
CA ARG A 337 10.71 8.96 15.36
C ARG A 337 11.40 10.08 14.58
N ALA A 338 12.47 9.77 13.87
CA ALA A 338 13.14 10.73 12.99
C ALA A 338 12.27 11.11 11.80
N ILE A 339 11.56 10.14 11.21
CA ILE A 339 10.57 10.39 10.14
C ILE A 339 9.44 11.28 10.67
N ALA A 340 8.89 10.94 11.84
CA ALA A 340 7.81 11.71 12.48
C ALA A 340 8.22 13.15 12.79
N ALA A 341 9.47 13.39 13.18
CA ALA A 341 10.00 14.71 13.51
C ALA A 341 10.54 15.49 12.30
N SER A 342 10.66 14.86 11.13
CA SER A 342 11.20 15.49 9.93
C SER A 342 10.18 16.42 9.28
N ASP A 343 10.66 17.53 8.69
CA ASP A 343 9.85 18.41 7.84
C ASP A 343 9.65 17.84 6.43
N ALA A 344 10.26 16.69 6.12
CA ALA A 344 10.09 16.02 4.85
C ALA A 344 8.64 15.56 4.65
N PHE A 345 8.18 15.54 3.40
CA PHE A 345 6.99 14.77 3.06
C PHE A 345 7.33 13.29 3.11
N SER A 346 6.64 12.54 3.96
CA SER A 346 6.86 11.10 4.10
C SER A 346 5.66 10.30 3.60
N ILE A 347 5.94 9.24 2.84
CA ILE A 347 4.97 8.23 2.44
C ILE A 347 5.45 6.87 2.94
N ALA A 348 4.56 6.15 3.59
CA ALA A 348 4.85 4.83 4.14
C ALA A 348 3.86 3.80 3.62
N GLY A 349 4.32 2.58 3.42
CA GLY A 349 3.46 1.47 3.00
C GLY A 349 4.09 0.11 3.29
N GLY A 350 3.24 -0.92 3.24
CA GLY A 350 3.60 -2.28 3.61
C GLY A 350 3.18 -2.63 5.04
N GLY A 351 2.78 -3.90 5.25
CA GLY A 351 2.22 -4.35 6.53
C GLY A 351 3.14 -4.14 7.72
N ASP A 352 4.41 -4.49 7.59
CA ASP A 352 5.39 -4.33 8.67
C ASP A 352 5.67 -2.86 8.99
N THR A 353 5.64 -1.99 7.97
CA THR A 353 5.79 -0.55 8.16
C THR A 353 4.62 0.01 8.96
N LEU A 354 3.39 -0.38 8.62
CA LEU A 354 2.19 0.04 9.33
C LEU A 354 2.20 -0.47 10.78
N ALA A 355 2.69 -1.68 11.01
CA ALA A 355 2.85 -2.23 12.36
C ALA A 355 3.85 -1.41 13.20
N ALA A 356 4.96 -0.97 12.61
CA ALA A 356 5.92 -0.10 13.29
C ALA A 356 5.32 1.28 13.59
N ILE A 357 4.59 1.87 12.65
CA ILE A 357 3.90 3.15 12.83
C ILE A 357 2.91 3.06 14.00
N ALA A 358 2.13 1.98 14.08
CA ALA A 358 1.18 1.75 15.16
C ALA A 358 1.89 1.54 16.50
N LYS A 359 2.96 0.74 16.52
CA LYS A 359 3.74 0.47 17.74
C LYS A 359 4.29 1.74 18.38
N TYR A 360 4.75 2.68 17.56
CA TYR A 360 5.36 3.92 18.05
C TYR A 360 4.39 5.12 18.07
N GLY A 361 3.12 4.91 17.71
CA GLY A 361 2.07 5.93 17.82
C GLY A 361 2.29 7.17 16.96
N ILE A 362 2.86 7.02 15.76
CA ILE A 362 3.24 8.13 14.89
C ILE A 362 2.35 8.31 13.66
N GLU A 363 1.15 7.71 13.66
CA GLU A 363 0.24 7.74 12.51
C GLU A 363 -0.04 9.16 12.00
N LYS A 364 -0.17 10.11 12.92
CA LYS A 364 -0.49 11.52 12.59
C LYS A 364 0.72 12.30 12.09
N ASP A 365 1.92 11.79 12.30
CA ASP A 365 3.17 12.48 11.98
C ASP A 365 3.78 12.00 10.65
N VAL A 366 3.25 10.92 10.07
CA VAL A 366 3.61 10.46 8.74
C VAL A 366 2.76 11.20 7.71
N GLY A 367 3.40 11.74 6.68
CA GLY A 367 2.72 12.57 5.67
C GLY A 367 1.60 11.85 4.94
N TYR A 368 1.82 10.61 4.55
CA TYR A 368 0.79 9.73 4.00
C TYR A 368 1.09 8.26 4.28
N ILE A 369 0.09 7.52 4.73
CA ILE A 369 0.18 6.07 4.94
C ILE A 369 -0.63 5.39 3.84
N SER A 370 0.03 4.65 2.94
CA SER A 370 -0.63 3.97 1.84
C SER A 370 -1.58 2.88 2.33
N THR A 371 -2.76 2.83 1.75
CA THR A 371 -3.79 1.82 2.04
C THR A 371 -3.60 0.54 1.22
N GLY A 372 -2.72 0.56 0.20
CA GLY A 372 -2.58 -0.52 -0.77
C GLY A 372 -1.24 -1.22 -0.73
N GLY A 373 -1.03 -2.16 0.21
CA GLY A 373 0.26 -2.84 0.37
C GLY A 373 0.88 -3.34 -0.94
N GLY A 374 0.21 -4.24 -1.65
CA GLY A 374 0.71 -4.80 -2.92
C GLY A 374 0.80 -3.76 -4.03
N ALA A 375 -0.21 -2.93 -4.18
CA ALA A 375 -0.22 -1.86 -5.18
C ALA A 375 0.88 -0.83 -4.90
N PHE A 376 1.11 -0.47 -3.64
CA PHE A 376 2.19 0.43 -3.25
C PHE A 376 3.57 -0.13 -3.62
N LEU A 377 3.80 -1.41 -3.37
CA LEU A 377 5.06 -2.07 -3.74
C LEU A 377 5.26 -2.06 -5.26
N GLU A 378 4.23 -2.31 -6.05
CA GLU A 378 4.33 -2.26 -7.51
C GLU A 378 4.63 -0.85 -8.03
N VAL A 379 4.12 0.19 -7.38
CA VAL A 379 4.51 1.57 -7.68
C VAL A 379 6.00 1.79 -7.42
N LEU A 380 6.51 1.29 -6.29
CA LEU A 380 7.94 1.37 -5.97
C LEU A 380 8.81 0.58 -6.97
N GLU A 381 8.28 -0.48 -7.57
CA GLU A 381 8.92 -1.21 -8.66
C GLU A 381 8.97 -0.43 -9.99
N GLY A 382 8.30 0.71 -10.06
CA GLY A 382 8.21 1.51 -11.29
C GLY A 382 7.14 1.03 -12.27
N LYS A 383 6.26 0.12 -11.85
CA LYS A 383 5.18 -0.39 -12.69
C LYS A 383 4.04 0.60 -12.82
N THR A 384 3.40 0.61 -13.98
CA THR A 384 2.13 1.31 -14.19
C THR A 384 1.00 0.43 -13.67
N LEU A 385 0.16 0.98 -12.78
CA LEU A 385 -0.97 0.25 -12.24
C LEU A 385 -2.15 0.27 -13.22
N PRO A 386 -2.73 -0.89 -13.59
CA PRO A 386 -3.81 -0.96 -14.58
C PRO A 386 -5.00 -0.05 -14.28
N ALA A 387 -5.46 -0.01 -13.03
CA ALA A 387 -6.61 0.82 -12.66
C ALA A 387 -6.33 2.32 -12.81
N LEU A 388 -5.11 2.77 -12.57
CA LEU A 388 -4.70 4.16 -12.77
C LEU A 388 -4.52 4.46 -14.27
N GLU A 389 -3.93 3.53 -15.01
CA GLU A 389 -3.74 3.65 -16.46
C GLU A 389 -5.07 3.88 -17.19
N ILE A 390 -6.09 3.06 -16.88
CA ILE A 390 -7.39 3.22 -17.55
C ILE A 390 -8.08 4.53 -17.20
N LEU A 391 -8.00 4.97 -15.94
CA LEU A 391 -8.56 6.27 -15.54
C LEU A 391 -7.85 7.43 -16.22
N GLU A 392 -6.54 7.35 -16.40
CA GLU A 392 -5.76 8.37 -17.11
C GLU A 392 -6.13 8.41 -18.61
N LYS A 393 -6.26 7.25 -19.26
CA LYS A 393 -6.75 7.14 -20.65
C LYS A 393 -8.14 7.75 -20.80
N ARG A 394 -9.05 7.49 -19.85
CA ARG A 394 -10.42 8.01 -19.89
C ARG A 394 -10.49 9.52 -19.62
N ALA A 395 -9.52 10.09 -18.92
CA ALA A 395 -9.41 11.54 -18.72
C ALA A 395 -8.85 12.29 -19.93
N ALA A 396 -8.11 11.60 -20.79
CA ALA A 396 -7.49 12.20 -21.97
C ALA A 396 -8.40 12.24 -23.21
N GLY A 397 -9.47 11.48 -23.22
CA GLY A 397 -10.41 11.37 -24.34
C GLY A 397 -11.57 10.48 -24.10
#